data_08757c84e510643e61094d46b67c6580
#
_entry.id   08757c84e510643e61094d46b67c6580
#
_cell.length_a   1.000
_cell.length_b   1.000
_cell.length_c   1.000
_cell.angle_alpha   90.00
_cell.angle_beta   90.00
_cell.angle_gamma   90.00
#
_symmetry.space_group_name_H-M   'P 1'
#
loop_
_entity.id
_entity.type
_entity.pdbx_description
1 polymer ?
#
loop_
_entity_poly.entity_id
_entity_poly.type
_entity_poly.pdbx_seq_one_letter_code
_entity_poly.pdbx_strand_id
1 'polypeptide(L)'
;MLKKIWVGILLILMINLPDPATGQDVPSGKWWYNQKVVKNLNLTQKEVRQLDQAWVESQRKLIKLKNEVEREQFELDTLLGQKTADDANVRKQFNRLESARTDLADERLEFIIRVREIIGAERFQQLKTSYKKWR
;
A
#
# COMPACT_ATOMS: atom_id res chain seq x y z
N MET A 1 -27.92 -25.16 -18.32
CA MET A 1 -26.49 -24.92 -18.58
C MET A 1 -26.07 -23.47 -18.46
N LEU A 2 -26.95 -22.51 -18.37
CA LEU A 2 -26.63 -21.07 -18.24
C LEU A 2 -26.49 -20.56 -16.80
N LYS A 3 -26.73 -21.39 -15.78
CA LYS A 3 -26.67 -20.99 -14.35
C LYS A 3 -25.28 -21.12 -13.71
N LYS A 4 -24.29 -21.72 -14.38
CA LYS A 4 -22.91 -21.92 -13.84
C LYS A 4 -21.93 -20.82 -14.18
N ILE A 5 -22.28 -19.89 -15.04
CA ILE A 5 -21.38 -18.82 -15.52
C ILE A 5 -21.48 -17.54 -14.67
N TRP A 6 -22.54 -17.39 -13.88
CA TRP A 6 -22.80 -16.16 -13.11
C TRP A 6 -22.14 -16.11 -11.74
N VAL A 7 -21.66 -17.23 -11.21
CA VAL A 7 -20.98 -17.26 -9.88
C VAL A 7 -19.54 -16.82 -9.96
N GLY A 8 -18.90 -16.94 -11.14
CA GLY A 8 -17.51 -16.52 -11.34
C GLY A 8 -17.31 -15.00 -11.52
N ILE A 9 -18.36 -14.27 -11.89
CA ILE A 9 -18.25 -12.83 -12.19
C ILE A 9 -18.46 -11.95 -10.95
N LEU A 10 -19.12 -12.47 -9.92
CA LEU A 10 -19.39 -11.68 -8.70
C LEU A 10 -18.21 -11.61 -7.73
N LEU A 11 -17.25 -12.52 -7.85
CA LEU A 11 -16.03 -12.53 -7.02
C LEU A 11 -14.91 -11.60 -7.55
N ILE A 12 -14.96 -11.24 -8.83
CA ILE A 12 -13.98 -10.35 -9.46
C ILE A 12 -14.22 -8.87 -9.10
N LEU A 13 -15.43 -8.51 -8.68
CA LEU A 13 -15.78 -7.13 -8.32
C LEU A 13 -15.30 -6.68 -6.93
N MET A 14 -14.83 -7.62 -6.10
CA MET A 14 -14.30 -7.28 -4.77
C MET A 14 -12.81 -6.90 -4.76
N ILE A 15 -12.11 -7.05 -5.89
CA ILE A 15 -10.65 -6.81 -5.97
C ILE A 15 -10.32 -5.33 -6.18
N ASN A 16 -11.29 -4.52 -6.56
CA ASN A 16 -11.12 -3.09 -6.85
C ASN A 16 -11.84 -2.17 -5.87
N LEU A 17 -11.94 -2.54 -4.59
CA LEU A 17 -12.24 -1.54 -3.60
C LEU A 17 -10.98 -0.68 -3.45
N PRO A 18 -11.04 0.62 -3.79
CA PRO A 18 -9.93 1.50 -3.46
C PRO A 18 -9.72 1.40 -1.95
N ASP A 19 -8.49 1.11 -1.54
CA ASP A 19 -8.11 1.17 -0.13
C ASP A 19 -8.71 2.45 0.47
N PRO A 20 -9.48 2.37 1.56
CA PRO A 20 -9.93 3.58 2.22
C PRO A 20 -8.69 4.37 2.58
N ALA A 21 -8.57 5.49 1.97
CA ALA A 21 -7.43 6.40 1.97
C ALA A 21 -6.90 6.71 3.35
N THR A 22 -6.00 5.91 3.83
CA THR A 22 -5.08 6.29 4.89
C THR A 22 -3.77 6.70 4.22
N GLY A 23 -3.52 8.00 4.13
CA GLY A 23 -2.26 8.53 3.63
C GLY A 23 -2.23 9.08 2.20
N GLN A 24 -3.38 9.33 1.56
CA GLN A 24 -3.43 9.94 0.21
C GLN A 24 -2.99 11.40 0.14
N ASP A 25 -2.67 12.01 1.27
CA ASP A 25 -2.17 13.39 1.34
C ASP A 25 -0.66 13.50 1.06
N VAL A 26 0.03 12.37 0.89
CA VAL A 26 1.47 12.36 0.56
C VAL A 26 1.64 11.84 -0.86
N PRO A 27 2.42 12.55 -1.69
CA PRO A 27 2.68 12.12 -3.06
C PRO A 27 3.23 10.70 -3.11
N SER A 28 2.64 9.86 -3.95
CA SER A 28 3.22 8.56 -4.28
C SER A 28 4.38 8.71 -5.26
N GLY A 29 5.34 7.81 -5.20
CA GLY A 29 6.49 7.82 -6.09
C GLY A 29 7.60 8.78 -5.65
N LYS A 30 8.51 9.06 -6.58
CA LYS A 30 9.74 9.84 -6.31
C LYS A 30 9.53 11.34 -6.57
N TRP A 31 8.66 11.97 -5.81
CA TRP A 31 8.36 13.41 -5.91
C TRP A 31 9.60 14.31 -5.71
N TRP A 32 10.62 13.85 -5.02
CA TRP A 32 11.89 14.56 -4.78
C TRP A 32 12.78 14.68 -6.03
N TYR A 33 12.38 14.12 -7.16
CA TYR A 33 13.00 14.40 -8.45
C TYR A 33 12.31 15.54 -9.20
N ASN A 34 11.16 15.99 -8.75
CA ASN A 34 10.52 17.17 -9.33
C ASN A 34 11.24 18.44 -8.87
N GLN A 35 11.87 19.14 -9.82
CA GLN A 35 12.68 20.33 -9.51
C GLN A 35 11.88 21.44 -8.83
N LYS A 36 10.61 21.60 -9.14
CA LYS A 36 9.74 22.58 -8.47
C LYS A 36 9.58 22.24 -6.99
N VAL A 37 9.36 20.98 -6.67
CA VAL A 37 9.23 20.50 -5.29
C VAL A 37 10.54 20.66 -4.54
N VAL A 38 11.67 20.28 -5.15
CA VAL A 38 13.01 20.42 -4.57
C VAL A 38 13.31 21.88 -4.22
N LYS A 39 13.00 22.81 -5.12
CA LYS A 39 13.18 24.25 -4.89
C LYS A 39 12.24 24.77 -3.80
N ASN A 40 10.98 24.42 -3.84
CA ASN A 40 9.98 24.91 -2.88
C ASN A 40 10.28 24.43 -1.44
N LEU A 41 10.80 23.22 -1.30
CA LEU A 41 11.16 22.66 0.00
C LEU A 41 12.62 22.88 0.39
N ASN A 42 13.42 23.51 -0.46
CA ASN A 42 14.87 23.69 -0.25
C ASN A 42 15.58 22.36 0.10
N LEU A 43 15.28 21.30 -0.63
CA LEU A 43 15.90 20.00 -0.40
C LEU A 43 17.38 20.03 -0.77
N THR A 44 18.22 19.52 0.14
CA THR A 44 19.63 19.30 -0.15
C THR A 44 19.85 18.02 -0.96
N GLN A 45 20.98 17.92 -1.65
CA GLN A 45 21.34 16.69 -2.35
C GLN A 45 21.48 15.50 -1.40
N LYS A 46 21.93 15.74 -0.17
CA LYS A 46 22.00 14.71 0.87
C LYS A 46 20.61 14.18 1.21
N GLU A 47 19.65 15.07 1.39
CA GLU A 47 18.25 14.69 1.68
C GLU A 47 17.63 13.91 0.52
N VAL A 48 17.86 14.32 -0.72
CA VAL A 48 17.42 13.58 -1.91
C VAL A 48 17.98 12.16 -1.92
N ARG A 49 19.27 11.98 -1.62
CA ARG A 49 19.87 10.64 -1.54
C ARG A 49 19.26 9.81 -0.41
N GLN A 50 18.99 10.41 0.75
CA GLN A 50 18.33 9.73 1.87
C GLN A 50 16.92 9.29 1.52
N LEU A 51 16.16 10.13 0.81
CA LEU A 51 14.82 9.78 0.31
C LEU A 51 14.86 8.63 -0.70
N ASP A 52 15.83 8.66 -1.61
CA ASP A 52 16.05 7.57 -2.56
C ASP A 52 16.35 6.24 -1.87
N GLN A 53 17.25 6.25 -0.91
CA GLN A 53 17.61 5.05 -0.17
C GLN A 53 16.41 4.50 0.60
N ALA A 54 15.70 5.37 1.32
CA ALA A 54 14.50 4.98 2.06
C ALA A 54 13.43 4.39 1.13
N TRP A 55 13.26 4.97 -0.05
CA TRP A 55 12.30 4.46 -1.05
C TRP A 55 12.69 3.09 -1.57
N VAL A 56 13.95 2.88 -1.94
CA VAL A 56 14.43 1.57 -2.43
C VAL A 56 14.25 0.48 -1.37
N GLU A 57 14.61 0.77 -0.14
CA GLU A 57 14.42 -0.16 0.98
C GLU A 57 12.95 -0.51 1.20
N SER A 58 12.08 0.51 1.19
CA SER A 58 10.64 0.32 1.33
C SER A 58 10.06 -0.46 0.16
N GLN A 59 10.43 -0.15 -1.09
CA GLN A 59 9.94 -0.88 -2.26
C GLN A 59 10.28 -2.37 -2.23
N ARG A 60 11.47 -2.73 -1.78
CA ARG A 60 11.85 -4.14 -1.62
C ARG A 60 10.96 -4.87 -0.61
N LYS A 61 10.63 -4.23 0.50
CA LYS A 61 9.72 -4.77 1.50
C LYS A 61 8.28 -4.84 0.98
N LEU A 62 7.81 -3.76 0.34
CA LEU A 62 6.45 -3.69 -0.20
C LEU A 62 6.18 -4.77 -1.26
N ILE A 63 7.15 -5.08 -2.12
CA ILE A 63 7.02 -6.17 -3.10
C ILE A 63 6.75 -7.50 -2.39
N LYS A 64 7.52 -7.82 -1.35
CA LYS A 64 7.34 -9.06 -0.57
C LYS A 64 5.98 -9.09 0.12
N LEU A 65 5.60 -7.98 0.77
CA LEU A 65 4.35 -7.88 1.53
C LEU A 65 3.12 -7.92 0.61
N LYS A 66 3.18 -7.33 -0.57
CA LYS A 66 2.11 -7.44 -1.58
C LYS A 66 1.95 -8.88 -2.08
N ASN A 67 3.05 -9.56 -2.35
CA ASN A 67 3.02 -10.97 -2.74
C ASN A 67 2.42 -11.84 -1.65
N GLU A 68 2.70 -11.54 -0.39
CA GLU A 68 2.11 -12.26 0.74
C GLU A 68 0.60 -12.04 0.84
N VAL A 69 0.12 -10.81 0.68
CA VAL A 69 -1.32 -10.51 0.61
C VAL A 69 -1.99 -11.30 -0.52
N GLU A 70 -1.40 -11.28 -1.72
CA GLU A 70 -1.93 -12.04 -2.87
C GLU A 70 -1.98 -13.54 -2.61
N ARG A 71 -0.95 -14.09 -1.99
CA ARG A 71 -0.89 -15.51 -1.61
C ARG A 71 -2.00 -15.86 -0.63
N GLU A 72 -2.13 -15.10 0.45
CA GLU A 72 -3.16 -15.36 1.47
C GLU A 72 -4.58 -15.16 0.94
N GLN A 73 -4.77 -14.23 0.01
CA GLN A 73 -6.03 -14.05 -0.71
C GLN A 73 -6.36 -15.28 -1.57
N PHE A 74 -5.39 -15.76 -2.32
CA PHE A 74 -5.53 -16.97 -3.14
C PHE A 74 -5.88 -18.20 -2.29
N GLU A 75 -5.22 -18.38 -1.15
CA GLU A 75 -5.51 -19.49 -0.23
C GLU A 75 -6.93 -19.39 0.34
N LEU A 76 -7.39 -18.18 0.69
CA LEU A 76 -8.76 -17.98 1.15
C LEU A 76 -9.78 -18.33 0.06
N ASP A 77 -9.56 -17.85 -1.16
CA ASP A 77 -10.45 -18.13 -2.30
C ASP A 77 -10.50 -19.62 -2.63
N THR A 78 -9.33 -20.28 -2.57
CA THR A 78 -9.24 -21.74 -2.78
C THR A 78 -10.02 -22.49 -1.71
N LEU A 79 -9.87 -22.11 -0.45
CA LEU A 79 -10.56 -22.73 0.67
C LEU A 79 -12.07 -22.56 0.58
N LEU A 80 -12.54 -21.38 0.23
CA LEU A 80 -13.97 -21.08 0.03
C LEU A 80 -14.58 -21.86 -1.14
N GLY A 81 -13.77 -22.24 -2.14
CA GLY A 81 -14.20 -23.07 -3.26
C GLY A 81 -14.37 -24.56 -2.93
N GLN A 82 -13.90 -25.01 -1.78
CA GLN A 82 -13.99 -26.41 -1.34
C GLN A 82 -15.35 -26.71 -0.72
N LYS A 83 -15.97 -27.83 -1.11
CA LYS A 83 -17.26 -28.28 -0.52
C LYS A 83 -17.15 -28.64 0.95
N THR A 84 -15.99 -29.03 1.41
CA THR A 84 -15.71 -29.55 2.76
C THR A 84 -15.06 -28.51 3.68
N ALA A 85 -14.97 -27.25 3.23
CA ALA A 85 -14.40 -26.18 4.06
C ALA A 85 -15.29 -25.93 5.28
N ASP A 86 -14.68 -25.94 6.47
CA ASP A 86 -15.37 -25.56 7.69
C ASP A 86 -15.13 -24.08 8.04
N ASP A 87 -16.05 -23.50 8.81
CA ASP A 87 -16.00 -22.10 9.20
C ASP A 87 -14.72 -21.75 9.98
N ALA A 88 -14.23 -22.65 10.84
CA ALA A 88 -13.04 -22.41 11.66
C ALA A 88 -11.80 -22.23 10.79
N ASN A 89 -11.61 -23.07 9.77
CA ASN A 89 -10.49 -22.98 8.84
C ASN A 89 -10.59 -21.76 7.95
N VAL A 90 -11.78 -21.41 7.48
CA VAL A 90 -12.03 -20.19 6.69
C VAL A 90 -11.66 -18.96 7.51
N ARG A 91 -12.12 -18.86 8.76
CA ARG A 91 -11.80 -17.73 9.64
C ARG A 91 -10.31 -17.62 9.96
N LYS A 92 -9.64 -18.75 10.17
CA LYS A 92 -8.20 -18.80 10.40
C LYS A 92 -7.44 -18.26 9.19
N GLN A 93 -7.82 -18.67 7.98
CA GLN A 93 -7.21 -18.17 6.74
C GLN A 93 -7.49 -16.68 6.53
N PHE A 94 -8.71 -16.24 6.81
CA PHE A 94 -9.07 -14.82 6.78
C PHE A 94 -8.18 -13.98 7.70
N ASN A 95 -7.94 -14.45 8.92
CA ASN A 95 -7.06 -13.77 9.87
C ASN A 95 -5.62 -13.66 9.37
N ARG A 96 -5.12 -14.66 8.64
CA ARG A 96 -3.81 -14.60 7.99
C ARG A 96 -3.77 -13.51 6.91
N LEU A 97 -4.82 -13.43 6.10
CA LEU A 97 -4.95 -12.37 5.10
C LEU A 97 -4.98 -10.98 5.73
N GLU A 98 -5.76 -10.79 6.80
CA GLU A 98 -5.82 -9.51 7.49
C GLU A 98 -4.48 -9.13 8.15
N SER A 99 -3.75 -10.11 8.70
CA SER A 99 -2.40 -9.89 9.21
C SER A 99 -1.44 -9.43 8.11
N ALA A 100 -1.48 -10.07 6.94
CA ALA A 100 -0.65 -9.68 5.79
C ALA A 100 -1.00 -8.27 5.29
N ARG A 101 -2.28 -7.91 5.26
CA ARG A 101 -2.73 -6.54 4.92
C ARG A 101 -2.24 -5.50 5.92
N THR A 102 -2.27 -5.83 7.20
CA THR A 102 -1.75 -4.96 8.26
C THR A 102 -0.25 -4.73 8.11
N ASP A 103 0.53 -5.76 7.86
CA ASP A 103 1.97 -5.66 7.64
C ASP A 103 2.29 -4.76 6.44
N LEU A 104 1.51 -4.88 5.36
CA LEU A 104 1.63 -4.02 4.18
C LEU A 104 1.31 -2.55 4.50
N ALA A 105 0.25 -2.32 5.27
CA ALA A 105 -0.14 -0.98 5.69
C ALA A 105 0.91 -0.35 6.62
N ASP A 106 1.49 -1.13 7.52
CA ASP A 106 2.54 -0.70 8.44
C ASP A 106 3.81 -0.28 7.68
N GLU A 107 4.24 -1.01 6.67
CA GLU A 107 5.40 -0.62 5.86
C GLU A 107 5.15 0.68 5.08
N ARG A 108 3.94 0.90 4.58
CA ARG A 108 3.57 2.18 3.95
C ARG A 108 3.66 3.34 4.94
N LEU A 109 3.21 3.14 6.16
CA LEU A 109 3.31 4.13 7.22
C LEU A 109 4.77 4.39 7.61
N GLU A 110 5.59 3.36 7.75
CA GLU A 110 7.00 3.48 8.07
C GLU A 110 7.76 4.32 7.04
N PHE A 111 7.46 4.14 5.76
CA PHE A 111 8.04 4.98 4.72
C PHE A 111 7.65 6.46 4.89
N ILE A 112 6.39 6.74 5.18
CA ILE A 112 5.90 8.11 5.42
C ILE A 112 6.59 8.73 6.64
N ILE A 113 6.74 7.98 7.72
CA ILE A 113 7.46 8.41 8.92
C ILE A 113 8.92 8.76 8.59
N ARG A 114 9.58 7.91 7.82
CA ARG A 114 10.97 8.15 7.39
C ARG A 114 11.11 9.41 6.54
N VAL A 115 10.21 9.63 5.60
CA VAL A 115 10.16 10.88 4.82
C VAL A 115 10.05 12.08 5.76
N ARG A 116 9.15 12.02 6.73
CA ARG A 116 8.96 13.09 7.72
C ARG A 116 10.22 13.32 8.57
N GLU A 117 10.93 12.28 8.93
CA GLU A 117 12.21 12.39 9.66
C GLU A 117 13.31 13.07 8.81
N ILE A 118 13.39 12.72 7.53
CA ILE A 118 14.41 13.28 6.62
C ILE A 118 14.18 14.76 6.37
N ILE A 119 12.96 15.17 6.05
CA ILE A 119 12.67 16.56 5.67
C ILE A 119 12.21 17.43 6.85
N GLY A 120 11.83 16.83 7.97
CA GLY A 120 11.30 17.51 9.15
C GLY A 120 9.81 17.79 9.06
N ALA A 121 9.18 17.99 10.23
CA ALA A 121 7.73 18.14 10.36
C ALA A 121 7.17 19.33 9.57
N GLU A 122 7.88 20.46 9.54
CA GLU A 122 7.44 21.68 8.87
C GLU A 122 7.39 21.51 7.34
N ARG A 123 8.48 21.03 6.73
CA ARG A 123 8.54 20.78 5.29
C ARG A 123 7.61 19.63 4.87
N PHE A 124 7.44 18.64 5.73
CA PHE A 124 6.45 17.59 5.52
C PHE A 124 5.02 18.16 5.43
N GLN A 125 4.67 19.11 6.29
CA GLN A 125 3.39 19.79 6.23
C GLN A 125 3.24 20.64 4.95
N GLN A 126 4.32 21.31 4.54
CA GLN A 126 4.35 22.05 3.27
C GLN A 126 4.13 21.12 2.07
N LEU A 127 4.77 19.95 2.07
CA LEU A 127 4.60 18.93 1.03
C LEU A 127 3.14 18.48 0.92
N LYS A 128 2.49 18.18 2.04
CA LYS A 128 1.09 17.78 2.08
C LYS A 128 0.17 18.88 1.52
N THR A 129 0.39 20.12 1.92
CA THR A 129 -0.42 21.25 1.49
C THR A 129 -0.26 21.55 0.00
N SER A 130 0.98 21.49 -0.51
CA SER A 130 1.27 21.71 -1.92
C SER A 130 0.64 20.62 -2.80
N TYR A 131 0.65 19.39 -2.34
CA TYR A 131 0.08 18.27 -3.09
C TYR A 131 -1.43 18.36 -3.25
N LYS A 132 -2.13 18.88 -2.25
CA LYS A 132 -3.58 19.15 -2.34
C LYS A 132 -3.94 20.20 -3.40
N LYS A 133 -3.04 21.14 -3.66
CA LYS A 133 -3.26 22.16 -4.70
C LYS A 133 -3.05 21.66 -6.13
N TRP A 134 -2.32 20.56 -6.31
CA TRP A 134 -1.97 20.01 -7.63
C TRP A 134 -2.91 18.89 -8.09
N ARG A 135 -3.90 18.58 -7.28
CA ARG A 135 -4.92 17.57 -7.52
C ARG A 135 -6.23 18.20 -7.98
#